data_d8367aec25b46392ea77d4efee016e39
#
_entry.id   d8367aec25b46392ea77d4efee016e39
#
_cell.length_a   1.000
_cell.length_b   1.000
_cell.length_c   1.000
_cell.angle_alpha   90.00
_cell.angle_beta   90.00
_cell.angle_gamma   90.00
#
_symmetry.space_group_name_H-M   'P 1'
#
loop_
_entity.id
_entity.type
_entity.pdbx_description
1 polymer ?
#
loop_
_entity_poly.entity_id
_entity_poly.type
_entity_poly.pdbx_seq_one_letter_code
_entity_poly.pdbx_strand_id
1 'polypeptide(L)'
;MTYFASQSKITANLGLDYQLLNNLMLSAKLGHVADNTYQQAFLKYFRYNPNKETTPNKLNEKFDDDYRTTLDLTLNYDKQFGIHGFKFLGGYHAERYHYHGLSAYRKNFPGNELTDMNAGEAATGTNGGYSRDLNMLSYFARVNYDLMGRYLFEANLRADASSRFAKGHRWGYFPSFSAAWRISEESFMENTKGWLNYLKLRASWGILGNQDALNDYYPAVNTYKIGGVSNFNGKPNTGYYQGSYKQTTISWEEARTWGVGVDFQLWNSLT
;
A
#
# COMPACT_ATOMS: atom_id res chain seq x y z
N MET A 1 -10.40 -11.29 31.03
CA MET A 1 -10.42 -11.49 29.58
C MET A 1 -9.25 -12.37 29.23
N THR A 2 -9.49 -13.44 28.52
CA THR A 2 -8.42 -14.26 27.93
C THR A 2 -8.37 -13.93 26.45
N TYR A 3 -7.18 -13.62 25.94
CA TYR A 3 -6.96 -13.29 24.55
C TYR A 3 -5.87 -14.21 23.99
N PHE A 4 -6.13 -14.80 22.87
CA PHE A 4 -5.18 -15.58 22.10
C PHE A 4 -5.15 -15.06 20.66
N ALA A 5 -3.97 -14.91 20.10
CA ALA A 5 -3.78 -14.58 18.69
C ALA A 5 -2.65 -15.44 18.14
N SER A 6 -2.86 -15.98 16.96
CA SER A 6 -1.86 -16.69 16.17
C SER A 6 -1.81 -16.09 14.78
N GLN A 7 -0.59 -15.79 14.31
CA GLN A 7 -0.37 -15.29 12.97
C GLN A 7 0.63 -16.19 12.25
N SER A 8 0.30 -16.57 11.03
CA SER A 8 1.19 -17.30 10.13
C SER A 8 1.43 -16.47 8.88
N LYS A 9 2.68 -16.05 8.68
CA LYS A 9 3.07 -15.25 7.53
C LYS A 9 4.09 -15.97 6.69
N ILE A 10 3.79 -16.13 5.40
CA ILE A 10 4.66 -16.71 4.40
C ILE A 10 5.03 -15.62 3.40
N THR A 11 6.33 -15.44 3.18
CA THR A 11 6.84 -14.52 2.16
C THR A 11 7.74 -15.29 1.21
N ALA A 12 7.42 -15.25 -0.07
CA ALA A 12 8.21 -15.87 -1.13
C ALA A 12 8.58 -14.80 -2.18
N ASN A 13 9.85 -14.78 -2.58
CA ASN A 13 10.34 -13.91 -3.63
C ASN A 13 11.18 -14.72 -4.63
N LEU A 14 10.91 -14.53 -5.91
CA LEU A 14 11.68 -15.07 -7.01
C LEU A 14 12.17 -13.91 -7.87
N GLY A 15 13.47 -13.86 -8.15
CA GLY A 15 14.07 -12.85 -9.00
C GLY A 15 14.89 -13.50 -10.12
N LEU A 16 14.82 -12.90 -11.30
CA LEU A 16 15.61 -13.25 -12.45
C LEU A 16 16.19 -11.98 -13.07
N ASP A 17 17.51 -11.90 -13.19
CA ASP A 17 18.21 -10.86 -13.90
C ASP A 17 18.85 -11.45 -15.15
N TYR A 18 18.60 -10.85 -16.31
CA TYR A 18 19.13 -11.29 -17.58
C TYR A 18 19.83 -10.15 -18.31
N GLN A 19 21.12 -10.30 -18.52
CA GLN A 19 21.95 -9.36 -19.25
C GLN A 19 21.74 -9.53 -20.76
N LEU A 20 20.94 -8.64 -21.36
CA LEU A 20 20.66 -8.65 -22.81
C LEU A 20 21.86 -8.16 -23.64
N LEU A 21 22.51 -7.08 -23.17
CA LEU A 21 23.72 -6.50 -23.73
C LEU A 21 24.60 -6.01 -22.56
N ASN A 22 25.86 -5.67 -22.81
CA ASN A 22 26.80 -5.22 -21.75
C ASN A 22 26.27 -4.07 -20.87
N ASN A 23 25.33 -3.29 -21.41
CA ASN A 23 24.74 -2.12 -20.73
C ASN A 23 23.21 -2.15 -20.73
N LEU A 24 22.59 -3.29 -21.02
CA LEU A 24 21.14 -3.47 -21.02
C LEU A 24 20.76 -4.71 -20.21
N MET A 25 20.05 -4.53 -19.10
CA MET A 25 19.63 -5.60 -18.20
C MET A 25 18.12 -5.61 -18.08
N LEU A 26 17.54 -6.80 -18.24
CA LEU A 26 16.13 -7.10 -17.95
C LEU A 26 16.07 -7.81 -16.60
N SER A 27 15.22 -7.30 -15.70
CA SER A 27 14.95 -7.94 -14.41
C SER A 27 13.46 -8.26 -14.30
N ALA A 28 13.17 -9.45 -13.76
CA ALA A 28 11.83 -9.88 -13.42
C ALA A 28 11.81 -10.30 -11.94
N LYS A 29 10.85 -9.78 -11.15
CA LYS A 29 10.68 -10.15 -9.74
C LYS A 29 9.22 -10.53 -9.50
N LEU A 30 9.01 -11.70 -8.92
CA LEU A 30 7.71 -12.18 -8.46
C LEU A 30 7.75 -12.25 -6.93
N GLY A 31 6.85 -11.53 -6.27
CA GLY A 31 6.68 -11.56 -4.83
C GLY A 31 5.31 -12.14 -4.46
N HIS A 32 5.27 -12.94 -3.40
CA HIS A 32 4.02 -13.43 -2.82
C HIS A 32 4.11 -13.36 -1.30
N VAL A 33 3.12 -12.75 -0.68
CA VAL A 33 2.95 -12.69 0.76
C VAL A 33 1.57 -13.24 1.08
N ALA A 34 1.49 -14.24 1.94
CA ALA A 34 0.25 -14.74 2.53
C ALA A 34 0.33 -14.54 4.05
N ASP A 35 -0.72 -13.99 4.63
CA ASP A 35 -0.82 -13.72 6.07
C ASP A 35 -2.16 -14.21 6.60
N ASN A 36 -2.12 -15.19 7.50
CA ASN A 36 -3.28 -15.78 8.13
C ASN A 36 -3.27 -15.44 9.60
N THR A 37 -4.29 -14.77 10.09
CA THR A 37 -4.42 -14.39 11.48
C THR A 37 -5.68 -14.99 12.09
N TYR A 38 -5.52 -15.76 13.17
CA TYR A 38 -6.60 -16.23 14.02
C TYR A 38 -6.57 -15.50 15.35
N GLN A 39 -7.71 -15.03 15.80
CA GLN A 39 -7.88 -14.36 17.09
C GLN A 39 -9.05 -14.96 17.85
N GLN A 40 -8.84 -15.21 19.12
CA GLN A 40 -9.87 -15.65 20.06
C GLN A 40 -9.86 -14.73 21.27
N ALA A 41 -11.01 -14.14 21.60
CA ALA A 41 -11.17 -13.26 22.74
C ALA A 41 -12.35 -13.76 23.59
N PHE A 42 -12.06 -14.32 24.77
CA PHE A 42 -13.04 -14.78 25.73
C PHE A 42 -13.13 -13.81 26.91
N LEU A 43 -14.29 -13.22 27.13
CA LEU A 43 -14.60 -12.40 28.30
C LEU A 43 -15.24 -13.29 29.36
N LYS A 44 -14.55 -13.44 30.49
CA LYS A 44 -15.04 -14.27 31.61
C LYS A 44 -16.14 -13.55 32.37
N TYR A 45 -17.09 -14.32 32.88
CA TYR A 45 -18.07 -13.88 33.87
C TYR A 45 -17.45 -13.89 35.27
N PHE A 46 -17.64 -12.80 36.02
CA PHE A 46 -17.26 -12.70 37.43
C PHE A 46 -18.39 -12.03 38.21
N ARG A 47 -18.68 -12.59 39.38
CA ARG A 47 -19.56 -11.97 40.36
C ARG A 47 -18.72 -11.48 41.53
N TYR A 48 -18.65 -10.18 41.71
CA TYR A 48 -17.83 -9.54 42.75
C TYR A 48 -18.59 -9.51 44.10
N ASN A 49 -19.91 -9.29 44.05
CA ASN A 49 -20.82 -9.32 45.19
C ASN A 49 -22.26 -9.49 44.68
N PRO A 50 -23.28 -9.64 45.58
CA PRO A 50 -24.66 -9.82 45.16
C PRO A 50 -25.22 -8.75 44.23
N ASN A 51 -24.68 -7.56 44.29
CA ASN A 51 -25.17 -6.39 43.53
C ASN A 51 -24.22 -5.97 42.37
N LYS A 52 -23.09 -6.65 42.21
CA LYS A 52 -22.09 -6.32 41.18
C LYS A 52 -21.52 -7.58 40.53
N GLU A 53 -21.87 -7.76 39.27
CA GLU A 53 -21.33 -8.80 38.40
C GLU A 53 -20.91 -8.24 37.07
N THR A 54 -20.07 -8.96 36.33
CA THR A 54 -19.76 -8.60 34.94
C THR A 54 -20.94 -9.01 34.05
N THR A 55 -20.94 -8.47 32.82
CA THR A 55 -21.82 -8.98 31.76
C THR A 55 -21.59 -10.46 31.53
N PRO A 56 -22.55 -11.18 30.94
CA PRO A 56 -22.40 -12.60 30.61
C PRO A 56 -21.06 -12.85 29.89
N ASN A 57 -20.45 -13.99 30.16
CA ASN A 57 -19.29 -14.45 29.44
C ASN A 57 -19.59 -14.50 27.94
N LYS A 58 -18.59 -14.17 27.13
CA LYS A 58 -18.73 -14.11 25.68
C LYS A 58 -17.43 -14.47 24.98
N LEU A 59 -17.57 -15.12 23.84
CA LEU A 59 -16.49 -15.47 22.93
C LEU A 59 -16.65 -14.72 21.63
N ASN A 60 -15.57 -14.16 21.17
CA ASN A 60 -15.42 -13.64 19.82
C ASN A 60 -14.22 -14.33 19.16
N GLU A 61 -14.44 -14.94 18.02
CA GLU A 61 -13.40 -15.51 17.18
C GLU A 61 -13.35 -14.78 15.85
N LYS A 62 -12.15 -14.55 15.37
CA LYS A 62 -11.91 -13.88 14.11
C LYS A 62 -10.80 -14.60 13.35
N PHE A 63 -11.04 -14.83 12.08
CA PHE A 63 -10.09 -15.34 11.13
C PHE A 63 -9.94 -14.36 9.98
N ASP A 64 -8.73 -13.90 9.75
CA ASP A 64 -8.36 -13.03 8.64
C ASP A 64 -7.35 -13.78 7.77
N ASP A 65 -7.63 -13.85 6.49
CA ASP A 65 -6.75 -14.40 5.44
C ASP A 65 -6.51 -13.33 4.41
N ASP A 66 -5.26 -12.94 4.23
CA ASP A 66 -4.89 -12.01 3.19
C ASP A 66 -3.65 -12.46 2.41
N TYR A 67 -3.65 -12.16 1.12
CA TYR A 67 -2.47 -12.38 0.30
C TYR A 67 -2.25 -11.25 -0.70
N ARG A 68 -0.98 -11.02 -0.97
CA ARG A 68 -0.51 -10.05 -1.95
C ARG A 68 0.47 -10.71 -2.90
N THR A 69 0.20 -10.59 -4.19
CA THR A 69 1.10 -11.04 -5.25
C THR A 69 1.53 -9.86 -6.07
N THR A 70 2.84 -9.71 -6.29
CA THR A 70 3.44 -8.62 -7.07
C THR A 70 4.28 -9.19 -8.20
N LEU A 71 4.24 -8.54 -9.35
CA LEU A 71 5.13 -8.78 -10.48
C LEU A 71 5.77 -7.45 -10.87
N ASP A 72 7.11 -7.42 -10.85
CA ASP A 72 7.90 -6.31 -11.32
C ASP A 72 8.75 -6.74 -12.51
N LEU A 73 8.64 -6.01 -13.62
CA LEU A 73 9.51 -6.16 -14.79
C LEU A 73 10.22 -4.83 -15.00
N THR A 74 11.55 -4.84 -15.07
CA THR A 74 12.33 -3.63 -15.30
C THR A 74 13.39 -3.83 -16.36
N LEU A 75 13.57 -2.82 -17.20
CA LEU A 75 14.62 -2.71 -18.20
C LEU A 75 15.55 -1.56 -17.81
N ASN A 76 16.81 -1.89 -17.56
CA ASN A 76 17.85 -0.93 -17.18
C ASN A 76 18.86 -0.81 -18.31
N TYR A 77 19.15 0.43 -18.69
CA TYR A 77 20.19 0.78 -19.65
C TYR A 77 21.11 1.83 -19.04
N ASP A 78 22.42 1.57 -19.05
CA ASP A 78 23.44 2.49 -18.53
C ASP A 78 24.59 2.59 -19.54
N LYS A 79 24.86 3.79 -20.02
CA LYS A 79 25.94 4.01 -20.97
C LYS A 79 26.55 5.38 -20.87
N GLN A 80 27.89 5.41 -20.95
CA GLN A 80 28.70 6.61 -21.08
C GLN A 80 29.11 6.83 -22.53
N PHE A 81 28.90 8.05 -23.04
CA PHE A 81 29.30 8.49 -24.36
C PHE A 81 30.21 9.71 -24.20
N GLY A 82 31.50 9.48 -24.01
CA GLY A 82 32.44 10.56 -23.71
C GLY A 82 32.06 11.32 -22.44
N ILE A 83 31.69 12.60 -22.58
CA ILE A 83 31.25 13.44 -21.45
C ILE A 83 29.78 13.30 -21.10
N HIS A 84 29.03 12.47 -21.79
CA HIS A 84 27.58 12.26 -21.62
C HIS A 84 27.30 10.91 -20.96
N GLY A 85 26.73 10.92 -19.78
CA GLY A 85 26.23 9.73 -19.08
C GLY A 85 24.71 9.63 -19.20
N PHE A 86 24.21 8.48 -19.65
CA PHE A 86 22.78 8.18 -19.73
C PHE A 86 22.44 6.94 -18.94
N LYS A 87 21.43 7.06 -18.06
CA LYS A 87 20.80 5.90 -17.44
C LYS A 87 19.30 5.96 -17.72
N PHE A 88 18.78 4.86 -18.21
CA PHE A 88 17.36 4.68 -18.45
C PHE A 88 16.84 3.49 -17.65
N LEU A 89 15.73 3.68 -16.99
CA LEU A 89 14.94 2.62 -16.35
C LEU A 89 13.53 2.69 -16.90
N GLY A 90 13.05 1.62 -17.51
CA GLY A 90 11.64 1.41 -17.85
C GLY A 90 11.09 0.27 -17.03
N GLY A 91 9.84 0.34 -16.58
CA GLY A 91 9.30 -0.70 -15.75
C GLY A 91 7.79 -0.85 -15.84
N TYR A 92 7.37 -2.05 -15.46
CA TYR A 92 6.01 -2.50 -15.31
C TYR A 92 5.86 -3.11 -13.91
N HIS A 93 4.79 -2.74 -13.21
CA HIS A 93 4.43 -3.32 -11.93
C HIS A 93 2.96 -3.74 -11.96
N ALA A 94 2.68 -4.94 -11.47
CA ALA A 94 1.32 -5.41 -11.23
C ALA A 94 1.22 -5.94 -9.80
N GLU A 95 0.15 -5.53 -9.11
CA GLU A 95 -0.16 -6.01 -7.77
C GLU A 95 -1.60 -6.52 -7.72
N ARG A 96 -1.77 -7.68 -7.10
CA ARG A 96 -3.06 -8.20 -6.69
C ARG A 96 -3.05 -8.43 -5.19
N TYR A 97 -4.01 -7.82 -4.50
CA TYR A 97 -4.28 -8.03 -3.09
C TYR A 97 -5.67 -8.61 -2.90
N HIS A 98 -5.77 -9.63 -2.06
CA HIS A 98 -7.03 -10.23 -1.64
C HIS A 98 -7.06 -10.31 -0.12
N TYR A 99 -8.21 -10.02 0.46
CA TYR A 99 -8.47 -10.18 1.88
C TYR A 99 -9.82 -10.87 2.06
N HIS A 100 -9.86 -11.84 2.96
CA HIS A 100 -11.09 -12.46 3.45
C HIS A 100 -11.11 -12.46 4.98
N GLY A 101 -12.16 -11.92 5.57
CA GLY A 101 -12.37 -11.91 7.00
C GLY A 101 -13.64 -12.65 7.39
N LEU A 102 -13.56 -13.49 8.41
CA LEU A 102 -14.66 -14.20 9.01
C LEU A 102 -14.65 -13.97 10.52
N SER A 103 -15.82 -13.75 11.12
CA SER A 103 -15.96 -13.64 12.57
C SER A 103 -17.18 -14.41 13.08
N ALA A 104 -17.07 -14.95 14.28
CA ALA A 104 -18.15 -15.61 14.99
C ALA A 104 -18.20 -15.13 16.44
N TYR A 105 -19.41 -15.03 16.99
CA TYR A 105 -19.65 -14.57 18.34
C TYR A 105 -20.74 -15.39 19.00
N ARG A 106 -20.54 -15.75 20.27
CA ARG A 106 -21.58 -16.25 21.18
C ARG A 106 -21.37 -15.74 22.61
N LYS A 107 -22.42 -15.80 23.41
CA LYS A 107 -22.41 -15.50 24.86
C LYS A 107 -23.16 -16.58 25.66
N ASN A 108 -23.22 -16.39 26.98
CA ASN A 108 -23.91 -17.30 27.91
C ASN A 108 -23.33 -18.72 27.88
N PHE A 109 -22.02 -18.81 28.13
CA PHE A 109 -21.34 -20.09 28.30
C PHE A 109 -21.66 -20.67 29.70
N PRO A 110 -21.71 -22.02 29.88
CA PRO A 110 -22.03 -22.66 31.15
C PRO A 110 -21.00 -22.38 32.27
N GLY A 111 -19.79 -21.95 31.89
CA GLY A 111 -18.71 -21.57 32.81
C GLY A 111 -17.65 -20.76 32.11
N ASN A 112 -16.53 -20.54 32.78
CA ASN A 112 -15.39 -19.77 32.23
C ASN A 112 -14.30 -20.66 31.62
N GLU A 113 -14.46 -21.97 31.67
CA GLU A 113 -13.41 -22.94 31.31
C GLU A 113 -13.60 -23.47 29.88
N LEU A 114 -14.87 -23.58 29.42
CA LEU A 114 -15.17 -24.00 28.05
C LEU A 114 -15.19 -22.78 27.13
N THR A 115 -14.24 -22.73 26.23
CA THR A 115 -14.07 -21.61 25.27
C THR A 115 -14.31 -22.01 23.81
N ASP A 116 -14.93 -23.21 23.61
CA ASP A 116 -15.37 -23.64 22.28
C ASP A 116 -16.67 -22.96 21.89
N MET A 117 -16.74 -22.45 20.64
CA MET A 117 -17.89 -21.68 20.15
C MET A 117 -19.23 -22.41 20.39
N ASN A 118 -19.25 -23.72 20.24
CA ASN A 118 -20.48 -24.53 20.42
C ASN A 118 -20.97 -24.64 21.88
N ALA A 119 -20.12 -24.31 22.86
CA ALA A 119 -20.51 -24.30 24.28
C ALA A 119 -21.35 -23.06 24.65
N GLY A 120 -21.31 -22.00 23.87
CA GLY A 120 -22.16 -20.82 24.05
C GLY A 120 -23.58 -21.05 23.56
N GLU A 121 -24.53 -20.29 24.15
CA GLU A 121 -25.94 -20.35 23.81
C GLU A 121 -26.19 -20.09 22.32
N ALA A 122 -26.77 -21.08 21.62
CA ALA A 122 -26.94 -21.01 20.15
C ALA A 122 -27.78 -19.80 19.69
N ALA A 123 -28.81 -19.42 20.46
CA ALA A 123 -29.69 -18.29 20.14
C ALA A 123 -28.96 -16.93 20.16
N THR A 124 -27.77 -16.86 20.78
CA THR A 124 -26.95 -15.65 20.84
C THR A 124 -25.91 -15.57 19.71
N GLY A 125 -25.83 -16.59 18.87
CA GLY A 125 -24.87 -16.73 17.81
C GLY A 125 -25.03 -15.65 16.76
N THR A 126 -23.91 -14.95 16.44
CA THR A 126 -23.80 -14.07 15.28
C THR A 126 -22.53 -14.40 14.51
N ASN A 127 -22.59 -14.25 13.21
CA ASN A 127 -21.43 -14.36 12.34
C ASN A 127 -21.41 -13.23 11.33
N GLY A 128 -20.27 -12.99 10.76
CA GLY A 128 -20.09 -12.02 9.69
C GLY A 128 -18.82 -12.30 8.92
N GLY A 129 -18.82 -11.94 7.66
CA GLY A 129 -17.64 -12.07 6.83
C GLY A 129 -17.72 -11.19 5.60
N TYR A 130 -16.57 -10.87 5.06
CA TYR A 130 -16.45 -10.08 3.83
C TYR A 130 -15.12 -10.33 3.15
N SER A 131 -15.11 -10.10 1.85
CA SER A 131 -13.87 -10.14 1.05
C SER A 131 -13.61 -8.79 0.40
N ARG A 132 -12.34 -8.52 0.12
CA ARG A 132 -11.87 -7.33 -0.59
C ARG A 132 -10.82 -7.73 -1.60
N ASP A 133 -10.93 -7.19 -2.81
CA ASP A 133 -9.93 -7.33 -3.85
C ASP A 133 -9.42 -5.95 -4.25
N LEU A 134 -8.11 -5.83 -4.38
CA LEU A 134 -7.46 -4.64 -4.90
C LEU A 134 -6.42 -5.04 -5.94
N ASN A 135 -6.51 -4.45 -7.12
CA ASN A 135 -5.53 -4.62 -8.17
C ASN A 135 -4.92 -3.28 -8.53
N MET A 136 -3.61 -3.26 -8.70
CA MET A 136 -2.87 -2.10 -9.17
C MET A 136 -2.01 -2.49 -10.37
N LEU A 137 -1.91 -1.59 -11.33
CA LEU A 137 -1.08 -1.70 -12.51
C LEU A 137 -0.32 -0.40 -12.69
N SER A 138 0.98 -0.50 -12.95
CA SER A 138 1.82 0.68 -13.12
C SER A 138 2.79 0.51 -14.28
N TYR A 139 2.97 1.61 -15.02
CA TYR A 139 4.09 1.79 -15.94
C TYR A 139 4.93 2.95 -15.44
N PHE A 140 6.24 2.79 -15.46
CA PHE A 140 7.13 3.86 -15.03
C PHE A 140 8.38 3.91 -15.88
N ALA A 141 8.91 5.11 -16.02
CA ALA A 141 10.17 5.35 -16.70
C ALA A 141 10.96 6.43 -15.96
N ARG A 142 12.28 6.26 -15.96
CA ARG A 142 13.24 7.23 -15.43
C ARG A 142 14.36 7.41 -16.43
N VAL A 143 14.75 8.65 -16.65
CA VAL A 143 15.94 9.02 -17.40
C VAL A 143 16.83 9.87 -16.50
N ASN A 144 18.08 9.45 -16.34
CA ASN A 144 19.13 10.25 -15.73
C ASN A 144 20.11 10.65 -16.82
N TYR A 145 20.47 11.92 -16.83
CA TYR A 145 21.45 12.47 -17.73
C TYR A 145 22.52 13.20 -16.93
N ASP A 146 23.76 12.82 -17.16
CA ASP A 146 24.95 13.43 -16.57
C ASP A 146 25.79 14.06 -17.70
N LEU A 147 26.03 15.36 -17.61
CA LEU A 147 26.94 16.06 -18.51
C LEU A 147 28.20 16.44 -17.76
N MET A 148 29.34 15.88 -18.16
CA MET A 148 30.70 16.15 -17.63
C MET A 148 30.83 15.82 -16.11
N GLY A 149 29.91 15.08 -15.49
CA GLY A 149 29.87 14.94 -14.04
C GLY A 149 29.47 16.20 -13.27
N ARG A 150 29.07 17.27 -13.97
CA ARG A 150 28.78 18.61 -13.42
C ARG A 150 27.30 18.93 -13.40
N TYR A 151 26.60 18.67 -14.51
CA TYR A 151 25.19 18.98 -14.70
C TYR A 151 24.42 17.68 -14.71
N LEU A 152 23.56 17.49 -13.70
CA LEU A 152 22.80 16.26 -13.48
C LEU A 152 21.32 16.56 -13.65
N PHE A 153 20.64 15.77 -14.48
CA PHE A 153 19.21 15.89 -14.72
C PHE A 153 18.55 14.53 -14.53
N GLU A 154 17.40 14.52 -13.89
CA GLU A 154 16.56 13.33 -13.77
C GLU A 154 15.12 13.69 -14.14
N ALA A 155 14.48 12.86 -14.94
CA ALA A 155 13.08 12.92 -15.25
C ALA A 155 12.43 11.56 -14.96
N ASN A 156 11.33 11.56 -14.24
CA ASN A 156 10.54 10.35 -13.96
C ASN A 156 9.11 10.60 -14.42
N LEU A 157 8.48 9.53 -14.91
CA LEU A 157 7.04 9.47 -15.16
C LEU A 157 6.54 8.13 -14.64
N ARG A 158 5.48 8.17 -13.83
CA ARG A 158 4.76 6.99 -13.40
C ARG A 158 3.28 7.13 -13.73
N ALA A 159 2.72 6.12 -14.37
CA ALA A 159 1.31 6.00 -14.67
C ALA A 159 0.77 4.81 -13.87
N ASP A 160 -0.13 5.07 -12.94
CA ASP A 160 -0.71 4.06 -12.04
C ASP A 160 -2.20 3.93 -12.29
N ALA A 161 -2.69 2.69 -12.38
CA ALA A 161 -4.10 2.38 -12.43
C ALA A 161 -4.51 1.58 -11.20
N SER A 162 -5.57 2.00 -10.52
CA SER A 162 -6.11 1.32 -9.34
C SER A 162 -7.54 0.86 -9.58
N SER A 163 -7.85 -0.38 -9.12
CA SER A 163 -9.22 -0.92 -9.15
C SER A 163 -10.17 -0.24 -8.16
N ARG A 164 -9.66 0.60 -7.24
CA ARG A 164 -10.46 1.41 -6.30
C ARG A 164 -11.36 2.39 -7.03
N PHE A 165 -10.90 2.90 -8.17
CA PHE A 165 -11.59 3.93 -8.92
C PHE A 165 -12.47 3.35 -10.03
N ALA A 166 -13.53 4.08 -10.40
CA ALA A 166 -14.43 3.70 -11.47
C ALA A 166 -13.71 3.64 -12.81
N LYS A 167 -14.28 2.87 -13.74
CA LYS A 167 -13.81 2.82 -15.13
C LYS A 167 -13.77 4.25 -15.71
N GLY A 168 -12.65 4.64 -16.30
CA GLY A 168 -12.40 6.00 -16.80
C GLY A 168 -11.67 6.94 -15.84
N HIS A 169 -11.60 6.61 -14.54
CA HIS A 169 -10.91 7.41 -13.50
C HIS A 169 -9.77 6.65 -12.80
N ARG A 170 -9.40 5.47 -13.29
CA ARG A 170 -8.41 4.57 -12.67
C ARG A 170 -6.98 5.06 -12.80
N TRP A 171 -6.65 5.74 -13.89
CA TRP A 171 -5.29 6.15 -14.20
C TRP A 171 -4.94 7.49 -13.55
N GLY A 172 -3.80 7.52 -12.85
CA GLY A 172 -3.11 8.72 -12.40
C GLY A 172 -1.73 8.82 -13.07
N TYR A 173 -1.25 10.05 -13.30
CA TYR A 173 0.04 10.32 -13.94
C TYR A 173 0.87 11.20 -13.02
N PHE A 174 2.04 10.72 -12.65
CA PHE A 174 2.88 11.32 -11.62
C PHE A 174 4.27 11.64 -12.18
N PRO A 175 4.45 12.78 -12.87
CA PRO A 175 5.74 13.24 -13.32
C PRO A 175 6.57 13.81 -12.18
N SER A 176 7.90 13.66 -12.27
CA SER A 176 8.84 14.39 -11.42
C SER A 176 10.12 14.73 -12.20
N PHE A 177 10.74 15.83 -11.84
CA PHE A 177 11.97 16.32 -12.43
C PHE A 177 12.91 16.78 -11.34
N SER A 178 14.21 16.51 -11.51
CA SER A 178 15.25 17.12 -10.69
C SER A 178 16.42 17.56 -11.54
N ALA A 179 17.09 18.60 -11.08
CA ALA A 179 18.34 19.09 -11.66
C ALA A 179 19.33 19.39 -10.55
N ALA A 180 20.60 19.12 -10.81
CA ALA A 180 21.67 19.49 -9.90
C ALA A 180 22.90 19.96 -10.67
N TRP A 181 23.60 20.93 -10.06
CA TRP A 181 24.84 21.49 -10.57
C TRP A 181 25.93 21.33 -9.52
N ARG A 182 27.00 20.59 -9.89
CA ARG A 182 28.20 20.43 -9.08
C ARG A 182 29.15 21.63 -9.37
N ILE A 183 28.94 22.70 -8.64
CA ILE A 183 29.71 23.95 -8.82
C ILE A 183 31.20 23.71 -8.51
N SER A 184 31.53 22.86 -7.54
CA SER A 184 32.90 22.51 -7.19
C SER A 184 33.71 21.89 -8.34
N GLU A 185 33.04 21.34 -9.36
CA GLU A 185 33.71 20.73 -10.52
C GLU A 185 33.96 21.74 -11.64
N GLU A 186 33.56 23.00 -11.46
CA GLU A 186 33.83 24.07 -12.45
C GLU A 186 35.25 24.59 -12.34
N SER A 187 35.82 24.97 -13.44
CA SER A 187 37.21 25.46 -13.52
C SER A 187 37.46 26.73 -12.69
N PHE A 188 36.44 27.57 -12.50
CA PHE A 188 36.55 28.76 -11.67
C PHE A 188 36.61 28.47 -10.18
N MET A 189 36.30 27.25 -9.76
CA MET A 189 36.32 26.78 -8.35
C MET A 189 37.63 26.06 -7.99
N GLU A 190 38.60 25.91 -8.89
CA GLU A 190 39.85 25.20 -8.63
C GLU A 190 40.62 25.75 -7.44
N ASN A 191 40.64 27.08 -7.29
CA ASN A 191 41.36 27.78 -6.21
C ASN A 191 40.67 27.62 -4.84
N THR A 192 39.44 27.13 -4.79
CA THR A 192 38.69 26.93 -3.53
C THR A 192 38.81 25.53 -2.95
N LYS A 193 39.36 24.55 -3.68
CA LYS A 193 39.49 23.14 -3.30
C LYS A 193 40.24 22.90 -1.99
N GLY A 194 41.04 23.86 -1.52
CA GLY A 194 41.74 23.78 -0.23
C GLY A 194 40.81 23.88 0.98
N TRP A 195 39.66 24.51 0.85
CA TRP A 195 38.69 24.69 1.95
C TRP A 195 37.26 24.31 1.59
N LEU A 196 36.83 24.45 0.32
CA LEU A 196 35.52 24.04 -0.19
C LEU A 196 35.71 22.89 -1.19
N ASN A 197 35.62 21.65 -0.68
CA ASN A 197 35.91 20.44 -1.46
C ASN A 197 34.74 19.99 -2.32
N TYR A 198 33.53 20.30 -1.91
CA TYR A 198 32.31 19.95 -2.61
C TYR A 198 31.29 21.06 -2.47
N LEU A 199 30.66 21.43 -3.57
CA LEU A 199 29.52 22.35 -3.59
C LEU A 199 28.58 21.94 -4.72
N LYS A 200 27.32 21.63 -4.36
CA LYS A 200 26.29 21.23 -5.30
C LYS A 200 24.99 21.94 -4.97
N LEU A 201 24.38 22.56 -5.96
CA LEU A 201 23.00 23.03 -5.91
C LEU A 201 22.08 21.98 -6.49
N ARG A 202 20.90 21.83 -5.93
CA ARG A 202 19.87 20.92 -6.44
C ARG A 202 18.48 21.54 -6.34
N ALA A 203 17.64 21.22 -7.31
CA ALA A 203 16.23 21.57 -7.31
C ALA A 203 15.41 20.37 -7.79
N SER A 204 14.22 20.22 -7.26
CA SER A 204 13.30 19.15 -7.65
C SER A 204 11.86 19.62 -7.61
N TRP A 205 11.04 19.01 -8.44
CA TRP A 205 9.61 19.18 -8.50
C TRP A 205 8.96 17.84 -8.84
N GLY A 206 7.80 17.55 -8.27
CA GLY A 206 7.09 16.32 -8.61
C GLY A 206 5.66 16.29 -8.09
N ILE A 207 4.88 15.38 -8.67
CA ILE A 207 3.52 15.05 -8.28
C ILE A 207 3.54 13.64 -7.70
N LEU A 208 2.92 13.46 -6.53
CA LEU A 208 2.71 12.18 -5.86
C LEU A 208 1.22 11.86 -5.85
N GLY A 209 0.87 10.60 -6.14
CA GLY A 209 -0.50 10.10 -6.09
C GLY A 209 -0.78 9.33 -4.81
N ASN A 210 -1.96 9.53 -4.24
CA ASN A 210 -2.47 8.74 -3.13
C ASN A 210 -3.83 8.14 -3.49
N GLN A 211 -3.93 6.81 -3.46
CA GLN A 211 -5.19 6.09 -3.70
C GLN A 211 -6.01 5.84 -2.42
N ASP A 212 -5.40 6.06 -1.23
CA ASP A 212 -5.97 5.71 0.07
C ASP A 212 -6.63 6.90 0.78
N ALA A 213 -6.73 8.05 0.11
CA ALA A 213 -7.21 9.30 0.68
C ALA A 213 -8.56 9.21 1.41
N LEU A 214 -9.46 8.33 0.96
CA LEU A 214 -10.80 8.15 1.54
C LEU A 214 -10.91 6.96 2.52
N ASN A 215 -9.83 6.24 2.75
CA ASN A 215 -9.82 5.04 3.61
C ASN A 215 -10.94 4.03 3.30
N ASP A 216 -11.35 3.95 2.03
CA ASP A 216 -12.38 3.06 1.50
C ASP A 216 -11.81 2.26 0.32
N TYR A 217 -12.07 0.94 0.28
CA TYR A 217 -11.62 0.07 -0.81
C TYR A 217 -12.40 0.27 -2.10
N TYR A 218 -13.65 0.76 -2.01
CA TYR A 218 -14.55 0.94 -3.14
C TYR A 218 -15.24 2.31 -3.10
N PRO A 219 -14.46 3.42 -3.11
CA PRO A 219 -15.01 4.76 -2.92
C PRO A 219 -15.98 5.18 -4.03
N ALA A 220 -15.85 4.57 -5.22
CA ALA A 220 -16.66 4.89 -6.39
C ALA A 220 -17.81 3.90 -6.65
N VAL A 221 -17.98 2.86 -5.79
CA VAL A 221 -18.99 1.81 -5.99
C VAL A 221 -20.16 2.00 -5.03
N ASN A 222 -21.36 2.16 -5.60
CA ASN A 222 -22.59 2.17 -4.81
C ASN A 222 -22.91 0.76 -4.32
N THR A 223 -23.08 0.60 -3.01
CA THR A 223 -23.42 -0.68 -2.39
C THR A 223 -24.88 -0.72 -1.99
N TYR A 224 -25.48 -1.90 -2.08
CA TYR A 224 -26.80 -2.15 -1.54
C TYR A 224 -26.68 -2.71 -0.13
N LYS A 225 -27.55 -2.24 0.77
CA LYS A 225 -27.73 -2.81 2.10
C LYS A 225 -28.92 -3.76 2.07
N ILE A 226 -28.76 -4.88 2.76
CA ILE A 226 -29.86 -5.81 3.04
C ILE A 226 -30.63 -5.20 4.22
N GLY A 227 -31.94 -5.01 4.06
CA GLY A 227 -32.79 -4.49 5.12
C GLY A 227 -34.11 -3.98 4.56
N GLY A 228 -34.99 -3.60 5.49
CA GLY A 228 -36.37 -3.32 5.14
C GLY A 228 -37.17 -4.61 4.88
N VAL A 229 -38.38 -4.65 5.36
CA VAL A 229 -39.31 -5.77 5.13
C VAL A 229 -40.44 -5.23 4.27
N SER A 230 -40.58 -5.80 3.09
CA SER A 230 -41.73 -5.56 2.21
C SER A 230 -42.67 -6.76 2.29
N ASN A 231 -43.96 -6.51 2.39
CA ASN A 231 -44.94 -7.57 2.46
C ASN A 231 -45.49 -7.83 1.04
N PHE A 232 -45.22 -9.03 0.50
CA PHE A 232 -45.80 -9.49 -0.76
C PHE A 232 -46.69 -10.70 -0.48
N ASN A 233 -47.97 -10.57 -0.84
CA ASN A 233 -48.99 -11.62 -0.61
C ASN A 233 -49.07 -12.12 0.83
N GLY A 234 -48.98 -11.21 1.83
CA GLY A 234 -49.04 -11.57 3.23
C GLY A 234 -47.76 -12.18 3.81
N LYS A 235 -46.68 -12.29 3.01
CA LYS A 235 -45.37 -12.83 3.48
C LYS A 235 -44.34 -11.72 3.55
N PRO A 236 -43.62 -11.58 4.67
CA PRO A 236 -42.52 -10.63 4.79
C PRO A 236 -41.32 -11.10 3.93
N ASN A 237 -40.85 -10.25 3.04
CA ASN A 237 -39.66 -10.48 2.24
C ASN A 237 -38.59 -9.42 2.57
N THR A 238 -37.36 -9.87 2.72
CA THR A 238 -36.22 -8.98 2.95
C THR A 238 -35.91 -8.22 1.67
N GLY A 239 -35.88 -6.91 1.76
CA GLY A 239 -35.55 -6.01 0.65
C GLY A 239 -34.09 -5.62 0.61
N TYR A 240 -33.73 -4.97 -0.51
CA TYR A 240 -32.42 -4.33 -0.69
C TYR A 240 -32.66 -2.85 -0.96
N TYR A 241 -31.85 -1.99 -0.36
CA TYR A 241 -31.89 -0.56 -0.62
C TYR A 241 -30.49 -0.01 -0.81
N GLN A 242 -30.37 1.07 -1.58
CA GLN A 242 -29.08 1.73 -1.78
C GLN A 242 -28.62 2.38 -0.47
N GLY A 243 -27.48 1.95 0.04
CA GLY A 243 -27.01 2.36 1.37
C GLY A 243 -26.39 3.75 1.40
N SER A 244 -25.75 4.17 0.32
CA SER A 244 -25.13 5.49 0.15
C SER A 244 -24.92 5.81 -1.32
N TYR A 245 -25.03 7.09 -1.67
CA TYR A 245 -24.59 7.57 -2.96
C TYR A 245 -23.09 7.86 -2.90
N LYS A 246 -22.32 7.22 -3.78
CA LYS A 246 -20.90 7.47 -3.93
C LYS A 246 -20.63 8.18 -5.24
N GLN A 247 -19.65 9.06 -5.22
CA GLN A 247 -19.27 9.82 -6.40
C GLN A 247 -18.38 8.95 -7.30
N THR A 248 -18.87 8.65 -8.51
CA THR A 248 -18.16 7.78 -9.46
C THR A 248 -16.97 8.45 -10.15
N THR A 249 -16.83 9.76 -10.01
CA THR A 249 -15.72 10.55 -10.57
C THR A 249 -14.50 10.67 -9.65
N ILE A 250 -14.53 10.01 -8.49
CA ILE A 250 -13.39 9.97 -7.57
C ILE A 250 -12.19 9.33 -8.28
N SER A 251 -11.04 9.98 -8.15
CA SER A 251 -9.74 9.58 -8.70
C SER A 251 -8.64 9.79 -7.66
N TRP A 252 -7.41 9.68 -8.08
CA TRP A 252 -6.22 9.89 -7.27
C TRP A 252 -6.21 11.26 -6.61
N GLU A 253 -5.81 11.30 -5.34
CA GLU A 253 -5.39 12.53 -4.69
C GLU A 253 -3.97 12.86 -5.15
N GLU A 254 -3.72 14.12 -5.50
CA GLU A 254 -2.42 14.58 -5.96
C GLU A 254 -1.78 15.53 -4.96
N ALA A 255 -0.56 15.21 -4.54
CA ALA A 255 0.29 16.13 -3.78
C ALA A 255 1.41 16.66 -4.68
N ARG A 256 1.51 17.98 -4.83
CA ARG A 256 2.56 18.64 -5.60
C ARG A 256 3.65 19.14 -4.66
N THR A 257 4.87 18.73 -4.90
CA THR A 257 6.01 19.05 -4.05
C THR A 257 7.12 19.70 -4.86
N TRP A 258 7.86 20.58 -4.22
CA TRP A 258 9.10 21.13 -4.76
C TRP A 258 10.14 21.24 -3.66
N GLY A 259 11.40 21.22 -4.02
CA GLY A 259 12.51 21.32 -3.09
C GLY A 259 13.72 21.98 -3.75
N VAL A 260 14.44 22.76 -2.97
CA VAL A 260 15.74 23.32 -3.33
C VAL A 260 16.71 22.98 -2.22
N GLY A 261 17.94 22.64 -2.55
CA GLY A 261 18.96 22.27 -1.58
C GLY A 261 20.36 22.62 -2.03
N VAL A 262 21.23 22.78 -1.05
CA VAL A 262 22.67 22.97 -1.22
C VAL A 262 23.38 21.89 -0.44
N ASP A 263 24.27 21.15 -1.07
CA ASP A 263 25.15 20.18 -0.45
C ASP A 263 26.58 20.73 -0.53
N PHE A 264 27.32 20.76 0.58
CA PHE A 264 28.67 21.26 0.61
C PHE A 264 29.57 20.45 1.55
N GLN A 265 30.86 20.45 1.30
CA GLN A 265 31.88 19.86 2.17
C GLN A 265 33.03 20.83 2.35
N LEU A 266 33.38 21.12 3.59
CA LEU A 266 34.48 22.01 3.98
C LEU A 266 35.61 21.21 4.61
N TRP A 267 36.87 21.54 4.24
CA TRP A 267 38.10 20.93 4.81
C TRP A 267 38.11 19.41 4.89
N ASN A 268 37.41 18.72 3.98
CA ASN A 268 37.22 17.26 3.95
C ASN A 268 36.59 16.64 5.22
N SER A 269 36.03 17.43 6.13
CA SER A 269 35.53 16.93 7.42
C SER A 269 34.14 17.41 7.81
N LEU A 270 33.69 18.55 7.31
CA LEU A 270 32.34 19.09 7.59
C LEU A 270 31.44 18.97 6.37
N THR A 271 30.33 18.23 6.50
CA THR A 271 29.32 18.03 5.44
C THR A 271 27.95 18.52 5.87
#